data_9afbd6b3274bd5c5c6757366e81fdcd7
#
_entry.id   9afbd6b3274bd5c5c6757366e81fdcd7
#
_cell.length_a   1.000
_cell.length_b   1.000
_cell.length_c   1.000
_cell.angle_alpha   90.00
_cell.angle_beta   90.00
_cell.angle_gamma   90.00
#
_symmetry.space_group_name_H-M   'P 1'
#
loop_
_entity.id
_entity.type
_entity.pdbx_description
1 polymer ?
#
loop_
_entity_poly.entity_id
_entity_poly.type
_entity_poly.pdbx_seq_one_letter_code
_entity_poly.pdbx_strand_id
1 'polypeptide(L)' 'MIFYPKTETELYNICKKAHTIKVFLHDKTVIEGTVYGFTWAVNNEPEIADIDIKLANGQLAGAFLDEIESIEIIEA' A
#
# COMPACT_ATOMS: atom_id res chain seq x y z
N MET A 1 1.02 12.64 7.44
CA MET A 1 -0.46 12.53 7.34
C MET A 1 -0.84 11.07 7.20
N ILE A 2 -1.80 10.63 7.98
CA ILE A 2 -2.18 9.21 8.04
C ILE A 2 -3.58 9.02 7.44
N PHE A 3 -3.71 7.99 6.60
CA PHE A 3 -4.96 7.63 5.94
C PHE A 3 -5.37 6.21 6.32
N TYR A 4 -6.67 5.95 6.30
CA TYR A 4 -7.25 4.64 6.63
C TYR A 4 -8.07 4.16 5.42
N PRO A 5 -7.42 3.65 4.36
CA PRO A 5 -8.16 3.27 3.15
C PRO A 5 -9.11 2.10 3.42
N LYS A 6 -10.36 2.23 3.00
CA LYS A 6 -11.38 1.19 3.14
C LYS A 6 -11.78 0.59 1.80
N THR A 7 -11.52 1.32 0.71
CA THR A 7 -11.86 0.87 -0.64
C THR A 7 -10.63 0.90 -1.53
N GLU A 8 -10.70 0.14 -2.64
CA GLU A 8 -9.57 0.12 -3.57
C GLU A 8 -9.35 1.49 -4.22
N THR A 9 -10.43 2.26 -4.43
CA THR A 9 -10.30 3.61 -4.97
C THR A 9 -9.54 4.52 -4.02
N GLU A 10 -9.83 4.43 -2.72
CA GLU A 10 -9.09 5.20 -1.71
C GLU A 10 -7.62 4.82 -1.70
N LEU A 11 -7.33 3.51 -1.75
CA LEU A 11 -5.96 3.02 -1.79
C LEU A 11 -5.23 3.50 -3.04
N TYR A 12 -5.89 3.40 -4.19
CA TYR A 12 -5.34 3.87 -5.45
C TYR A 12 -4.99 5.36 -5.39
N ASN A 13 -5.89 6.17 -4.83
CA ASN A 13 -5.66 7.62 -4.73
C ASN A 13 -4.46 7.95 -3.86
N ILE A 14 -4.21 7.19 -2.81
CA ILE A 14 -3.02 7.36 -1.96
C ILE A 14 -1.78 7.03 -2.76
N CYS A 15 -1.76 5.89 -3.46
CA CYS A 15 -0.61 5.46 -4.25
C CYS A 15 -0.30 6.42 -5.38
N LYS A 16 -1.31 7.03 -5.96
CA LYS A 16 -1.17 7.94 -7.09
C LYS A 16 -0.46 9.24 -6.71
N LYS A 17 -0.63 9.71 -5.48
CA LYS A 17 -0.07 10.99 -5.05
C LYS A 17 1.17 10.85 -4.16
N ALA A 18 1.48 9.65 -3.70
CA ALA A 18 2.58 9.44 -2.76
C ALA A 18 3.78 8.82 -3.45
N HIS A 19 4.98 9.25 -3.04
CA HIS A 19 6.23 8.66 -3.49
C HIS A 19 6.73 7.64 -2.47
N THR A 20 6.84 8.06 -1.21
CA THR A 20 7.30 7.21 -0.11
C THR A 20 6.22 7.08 0.94
N ILE A 21 5.94 5.86 1.35
CA ILE A 21 4.87 5.60 2.32
C ILE A 21 5.35 4.63 3.40
N LYS A 22 4.63 4.65 4.51
CA LYS A 22 4.78 3.69 5.58
C LYS A 22 3.42 3.02 5.77
N VAL A 23 3.37 1.71 5.57
CA VAL A 23 2.12 0.95 5.64
C VAL A 23 2.08 0.17 6.95
N PHE A 24 1.01 0.37 7.71
CA PHE A 24 0.78 -0.35 8.97
C PHE A 24 -0.25 -1.42 8.72
N LEU A 25 0.12 -2.68 8.93
CA LEU A 25 -0.78 -3.81 8.73
C LEU A 25 -1.49 -4.17 10.04
N HIS A 26 -2.63 -4.85 9.91
CA HIS A 26 -3.41 -5.23 11.09
C HIS A 26 -2.65 -6.16 12.03
N ASP A 27 -1.68 -6.92 11.53
CA ASP A 27 -0.86 -7.83 12.35
C ASP A 27 0.32 -7.12 13.01
N LYS A 28 0.36 -5.78 12.96
CA LYS A 28 1.40 -4.92 13.52
C LYS A 28 2.70 -4.88 12.72
N THR A 29 2.74 -5.53 11.55
CA THR A 29 3.87 -5.40 10.63
C THR A 29 3.86 -4.01 10.01
N VAL A 30 5.04 -3.46 9.81
CA VAL A 30 5.21 -2.13 9.18
C VAL A 30 6.07 -2.30 7.93
N ILE A 31 5.61 -1.76 6.81
CA ILE A 31 6.35 -1.79 5.55
C ILE A 31 6.59 -0.35 5.13
N GLU A 32 7.85 0.02 4.93
CA GLU A 32 8.20 1.39 4.52
C GLU A 32 9.02 1.35 3.26
N GLY A 33 8.70 2.21 2.29
CA GLY A 33 9.44 2.29 1.05
C GLY A 33 8.74 3.14 0.02
N THR A 34 9.20 2.97 -1.23
CA THR A 34 8.67 3.71 -2.37
C THR A 34 7.50 2.96 -2.99
N VAL A 35 6.44 3.67 -3.32
CA VAL A 35 5.31 3.06 -4.03
C VAL A 35 5.80 2.58 -5.39
N TYR A 36 5.68 1.27 -5.64
CA TYR A 36 6.14 0.66 -6.88
C TYR A 36 4.99 0.32 -7.81
N GLY A 37 3.88 -0.15 -7.28
CA GLY A 37 2.74 -0.51 -8.09
C GLY A 37 1.46 -0.67 -7.30
N PHE A 38 0.37 -0.66 -8.04
CA PHE A 38 -0.97 -0.90 -7.50
C PHE A 38 -1.69 -1.83 -8.47
N THR A 39 -2.42 -2.81 -7.93
CA THR A 39 -3.20 -3.74 -8.74
C THR A 39 -4.64 -3.70 -8.29
N TRP A 40 -5.55 -3.46 -9.24
CA TRP A 40 -6.99 -3.49 -8.98
C TRP A 40 -7.43 -4.92 -8.63
N ALA A 41 -8.46 -5.03 -7.79
CA ALA A 41 -8.98 -6.33 -7.34
C ALA A 41 -9.29 -7.26 -8.50
N VAL A 42 -9.85 -6.73 -9.58
CA VAL A 42 -10.27 -7.53 -10.74
C VAL A 42 -9.10 -8.26 -11.40
N ASN A 43 -7.87 -7.76 -11.20
CA ASN A 43 -6.66 -8.34 -11.80
C ASN A 43 -5.87 -9.23 -10.84
N ASN A 44 -6.41 -9.49 -9.67
CA ASN A 44 -5.73 -10.28 -8.64
C ASN A 44 -6.44 -11.59 -8.33
N GLU A 45 -5.68 -12.54 -7.81
CA GLU A 45 -6.15 -13.80 -7.28
C GLU A 45 -5.51 -13.98 -5.90
N PRO A 46 -6.22 -13.85 -4.76
CA PRO A 46 -7.66 -13.56 -4.67
C PRO A 46 -8.02 -12.16 -5.17
N GLU A 47 -9.29 -11.94 -5.42
CA GLU A 47 -9.76 -10.70 -6.05
C GLU A 47 -9.84 -9.57 -5.02
N ILE A 48 -8.67 -9.13 -4.56
CA ILE A 48 -8.48 -8.06 -3.58
C ILE A 48 -7.39 -7.15 -4.12
N ALA A 49 -7.60 -5.83 -4.09
CA ALA A 49 -6.59 -4.87 -4.54
C ALA A 49 -5.34 -4.97 -3.67
N ASP A 50 -4.18 -4.73 -4.26
CA ASP A 50 -2.93 -4.73 -3.50
C ASP A 50 -1.99 -3.63 -3.97
N ILE A 51 -0.98 -3.37 -3.14
CA ILE A 51 0.10 -2.44 -3.49
C ILE A 51 1.42 -3.17 -3.37
N ASP A 52 2.39 -2.72 -4.17
CA ASP A 52 3.77 -3.18 -4.09
C ASP A 52 4.63 -2.01 -3.67
N ILE A 53 5.50 -2.25 -2.70
CA ILE A 53 6.38 -1.24 -2.13
C ILE A 53 7.81 -1.71 -2.31
N LYS A 54 8.66 -0.84 -2.85
CA LYS A 54 10.07 -1.14 -3.02
C LYS A 54 10.81 -0.73 -1.76
N LEU A 55 11.39 -1.71 -1.09
CA LEU A 55 12.13 -1.50 0.15
C LEU A 55 13.51 -0.92 -0.12
N ALA A 56 14.18 -0.44 0.94
CA ALA A 56 15.50 0.15 0.83
C ALA A 56 16.52 -0.81 0.21
N ASN A 57 16.37 -2.11 0.45
CA ASN A 57 17.27 -3.13 -0.09
C ASN A 57 16.96 -3.53 -1.54
N GLY A 58 15.95 -2.89 -2.17
CA GLY A 58 15.58 -3.16 -3.55
C GLY A 58 14.54 -4.27 -3.72
N GLN A 59 14.19 -4.97 -2.65
CA GLN A 59 13.17 -6.01 -2.72
C GLN A 59 11.77 -5.39 -2.73
N LEU A 60 10.79 -6.12 -3.28
CA LEU A 60 9.40 -5.69 -3.28
C LEU A 60 8.66 -6.38 -2.15
N ALA A 61 7.81 -5.62 -1.47
CA ALA A 61 6.91 -6.15 -0.46
C ALA A 61 5.49 -5.77 -0.85
N GLY A 62 4.57 -6.72 -0.77
CA GLY A 62 3.19 -6.48 -1.14
C GLY A 62 2.26 -6.46 0.07
N ALA A 63 1.14 -5.77 -0.07
CA ALA A 63 0.08 -5.78 0.94
C ALA A 63 -1.26 -5.68 0.25
N PHE A 64 -2.18 -6.57 0.63
CA PHE A 64 -3.56 -6.51 0.17
C PHE A 64 -4.36 -5.48 0.96
N LEU A 65 -5.36 -4.90 0.33
CA LEU A 65 -6.20 -3.87 0.97
C LEU A 65 -6.74 -4.32 2.32
N ASP A 66 -7.18 -5.57 2.43
CA ASP A 66 -7.78 -6.08 3.67
C ASP A 66 -6.75 -6.34 4.78
N GLU A 67 -5.46 -6.30 4.46
CA GLU A 67 -4.39 -6.41 5.43
C GLU A 67 -3.97 -5.05 5.98
N ILE A 68 -4.30 -3.98 5.28
CA ILE A 68 -3.82 -2.63 5.61
C ILE A 68 -4.71 -1.97 6.65
N GLU A 69 -4.10 -1.55 7.75
CA GLU A 69 -4.79 -0.75 8.77
C GLU A 69 -4.74 0.73 8.40
N SER A 70 -3.53 1.24 8.14
CA SER A 70 -3.35 2.66 7.81
C SER A 70 -2.09 2.86 6.98
N ILE A 71 -2.01 4.02 6.34
CA ILE A 71 -0.85 4.41 5.53
C ILE A 71 -0.47 5.83 5.90
N GLU A 72 0.81 6.03 6.17
CA GLU A 72 1.37 7.37 6.38
C GLU A 72 2.13 7.77 5.14
N ILE A 73 1.81 8.92 4.56
CA ILE A 73 2.57 9.47 3.44
C ILE A 73 3.78 10.19 4.02
N ILE A 74 4.97 9.66 3.72
CA ILE A 74 6.22 10.24 4.19
C ILE A 74 6.67 11.31 3.21
N GLU A 75 6.49 11.03 1.92
CA GLU A 75 6.95 11.91 0.86
C GLU A 75 5.97 11.85 -0.31
N ALA A 76 5.50 13.00 -0.73
CA ALA A 76 4.54 13.07 -1.83
C ALA A 76 5.20 12.86 -3.21
#